data_3a21dabd9235969bd1e1701e359989f2
#
_entry.id   3a21dabd9235969bd1e1701e359989f2
#
_cell.length_a   1.000
_cell.length_b   1.000
_cell.length_c   1.000
_cell.angle_alpha   90.00
_cell.angle_beta   90.00
_cell.angle_gamma   90.00
#
_symmetry.space_group_name_H-M   'P 1'
#
loop_
_entity.id
_entity.type
_entity.pdbx_description
1 polymer ?
#
loop_
_entity_poly.entity_id
_entity_poly.type
_entity_poly.pdbx_seq_one_letter_code
_entity_poly.pdbx_strand_id
1 'polypeptide(L)'
;MPRRANYYGLILAGGRGTRFWPRSRRKHAKQVLRFLGERSLIQQTVDRLRPVIPPERLWILTSSLLNGEIVRQLPEVPSKQILAEPAQRNTAPAIGLAAHILESIDPDAVMGVFPSDHVITKPARYLRFVRQAFLAAAEGKMVVLGIQPRWPEAGYGYIEFPKGVRAGAFETVKVRRFHEKPDLKTATRYLKAGNFYWNAGMFFWKASVLREALREFLPKTATLLASLPKFSSRGFTAKLKAAFAHCENISIDYAVLEKTHNKFGFATDDFGWNDVGSWNAVYELLPRDANANIFRGHALVHDSSGNYVDAEGKLVAL
;
A
#
# COMPACT_ATOMS: atom_id res chain seq x y z
N MET A 1 -22.75 -24.26 5.78
CA MET A 1 -21.53 -23.81 5.10
C MET A 1 -21.10 -22.50 5.73
N PRO A 2 -19.84 -22.30 6.13
CA PRO A 2 -19.41 -21.01 6.61
C PRO A 2 -19.64 -19.99 5.48
N ARG A 3 -20.28 -18.85 5.81
CA ARG A 3 -20.44 -17.73 4.86
C ARG A 3 -19.05 -17.41 4.29
N ARG A 4 -18.92 -17.37 2.96
CA ARG A 4 -17.67 -16.91 2.31
C ARG A 4 -17.40 -15.50 2.85
N ALA A 5 -16.29 -15.36 3.57
CA ALA A 5 -15.86 -14.08 4.07
C ALA A 5 -15.75 -13.09 2.89
N ASN A 6 -16.38 -11.94 3.02
CA ASN A 6 -16.35 -10.92 1.96
C ASN A 6 -15.04 -10.13 2.06
N TYR A 7 -14.14 -10.36 1.12
CA TYR A 7 -12.86 -9.65 1.04
C TYR A 7 -13.04 -8.34 0.28
N TYR A 8 -12.56 -7.28 0.88
CA TYR A 8 -12.53 -5.92 0.32
C TYR A 8 -11.08 -5.44 0.23
N GLY A 9 -10.77 -4.67 -0.80
CA GLY A 9 -9.47 -4.03 -0.95
C GLY A 9 -9.58 -2.52 -0.77
N LEU A 10 -8.73 -1.95 0.06
CA LEU A 10 -8.51 -0.52 0.15
C LEU A 10 -7.17 -0.19 -0.48
N ILE A 11 -7.16 0.59 -1.54
CA ILE A 11 -5.95 1.10 -2.19
C ILE A 11 -5.71 2.53 -1.73
N LEU A 12 -4.56 2.78 -1.10
CA LEU A 12 -4.15 4.10 -0.65
C LEU A 12 -3.39 4.83 -1.76
N ALA A 13 -3.96 5.91 -2.27
CA ALA A 13 -3.46 6.66 -3.42
C ALA A 13 -3.33 8.18 -3.15
N GLY A 14 -3.14 8.58 -1.89
CA GLY A 14 -3.04 9.99 -1.46
C GLY A 14 -1.64 10.60 -1.56
N GLY A 15 -0.60 9.81 -1.85
CA GLY A 15 0.79 10.26 -1.90
C GLY A 15 1.07 11.30 -2.99
N ARG A 16 1.95 12.28 -2.71
CA ARG A 16 2.35 13.33 -3.67
C ARG A 16 3.38 12.88 -4.70
N GLY A 17 4.18 11.85 -4.39
CA GLY A 17 5.16 11.24 -5.30
C GLY A 17 6.22 12.18 -5.86
N THR A 18 6.65 13.21 -5.12
CA THR A 18 7.53 14.29 -5.60
C THR A 18 8.93 13.83 -6.01
N ARG A 19 9.38 12.67 -5.56
CA ARG A 19 10.72 12.10 -5.85
C ARG A 19 10.97 11.80 -7.34
N PHE A 20 9.91 11.70 -8.15
CA PHE A 20 10.00 11.41 -9.59
C PHE A 20 9.88 12.66 -10.47
N TRP A 21 10.18 13.83 -9.92
CA TRP A 21 10.34 15.01 -10.77
C TRP A 21 11.46 14.75 -11.82
N PRO A 22 11.26 15.13 -13.09
CA PRO A 22 10.20 15.94 -13.70
C PRO A 22 8.95 15.18 -14.15
N ARG A 23 8.88 13.86 -14.07
CA ARG A 23 7.69 13.07 -14.46
C ARG A 23 6.53 13.26 -13.48
N SER A 24 6.82 13.27 -12.17
CA SER A 24 5.79 13.56 -11.18
C SER A 24 5.50 15.06 -11.07
N ARG A 25 4.23 15.39 -10.95
CA ARG A 25 3.68 16.74 -10.81
C ARG A 25 2.53 16.69 -9.82
N ARG A 26 2.03 17.87 -9.36
CA ARG A 26 0.91 17.94 -8.41
C ARG A 26 -0.33 17.17 -8.85
N LYS A 27 -0.63 17.17 -10.17
CA LYS A 27 -1.76 16.44 -10.78
C LYS A 27 -1.38 15.09 -11.40
N HIS A 28 -0.11 14.73 -11.38
CA HIS A 28 0.44 13.51 -11.93
C HIS A 28 1.42 12.90 -10.93
N ALA A 29 0.89 12.45 -9.78
CA ALA A 29 1.69 11.80 -8.75
C ALA A 29 2.14 10.40 -9.18
N LYS A 30 3.14 9.84 -8.50
CA LYS A 30 3.80 8.57 -8.81
C LYS A 30 2.83 7.45 -9.21
N GLN A 31 1.75 7.26 -8.46
CA GLN A 31 0.80 6.16 -8.64
C GLN A 31 0.04 6.20 -9.97
N VAL A 32 -0.11 7.37 -10.60
CA VAL A 32 -0.77 7.50 -11.91
C VAL A 32 0.21 7.52 -13.08
N LEU A 33 1.52 7.36 -12.82
CA LEU A 33 2.57 7.31 -13.83
C LEU A 33 2.81 5.88 -14.31
N ARG A 34 3.27 5.78 -15.57
CA ARG A 34 3.66 4.55 -16.24
C ARG A 34 5.19 4.44 -16.20
N PHE A 35 5.72 3.62 -15.30
CA PHE A 35 7.15 3.33 -15.24
C PHE A 35 7.50 2.02 -15.92
N LEU A 36 6.60 1.03 -15.85
CA LEU A 36 6.80 -0.34 -16.31
C LEU A 36 5.64 -0.73 -17.24
N GLY A 37 5.87 -0.67 -18.55
CA GLY A 37 4.85 -0.97 -19.56
C GLY A 37 3.78 0.13 -19.68
N GLU A 38 2.62 -0.23 -20.25
CA GLU A 38 1.56 0.70 -20.66
C GLU A 38 0.58 1.07 -19.54
N ARG A 39 0.57 0.31 -18.45
CA ARG A 39 -0.32 0.53 -17.30
C ARG A 39 0.36 1.36 -16.21
N SER A 40 -0.36 2.31 -15.61
CA SER A 40 0.11 3.05 -14.45
C SER A 40 0.24 2.15 -13.20
N LEU A 41 0.98 2.58 -12.18
CA LEU A 41 1.19 1.77 -10.98
C LEU A 41 -0.13 1.42 -10.26
N ILE A 42 -1.08 2.37 -10.20
CA ILE A 42 -2.39 2.09 -9.61
C ILE A 42 -3.21 1.11 -10.44
N GLN A 43 -3.16 1.20 -11.77
CA GLN A 43 -3.80 0.22 -12.66
C GLN A 43 -3.20 -1.16 -12.47
N GLN A 44 -1.87 -1.29 -12.42
CA GLN A 44 -1.18 -2.56 -12.14
C GLN A 44 -1.56 -3.12 -10.77
N THR A 45 -1.83 -2.26 -9.79
CA THR A 45 -2.27 -2.69 -8.46
C THR A 45 -3.69 -3.28 -8.51
N VAL A 46 -4.62 -2.65 -9.23
CA VAL A 46 -5.99 -3.17 -9.44
C VAL A 46 -5.94 -4.48 -10.21
N ASP A 47 -5.22 -4.54 -11.33
CA ASP A 47 -5.09 -5.75 -12.17
C ASP A 47 -4.56 -6.94 -11.35
N ARG A 48 -3.54 -6.70 -10.55
CA ARG A 48 -2.91 -7.70 -9.69
C ARG A 48 -3.84 -8.24 -8.61
N LEU A 49 -4.72 -7.40 -8.04
CA LEU A 49 -5.65 -7.81 -6.98
C LEU A 49 -6.91 -8.50 -7.51
N ARG A 50 -7.30 -8.25 -8.75
CA ARG A 50 -8.52 -8.76 -9.39
C ARG A 50 -8.80 -10.26 -9.21
N PRO A 51 -7.79 -11.17 -9.22
CA PRO A 51 -8.03 -12.60 -8.99
C PRO A 51 -8.48 -12.97 -7.58
N VAL A 52 -8.39 -12.04 -6.62
CA VAL A 52 -8.78 -12.23 -5.20
C VAL A 52 -9.91 -11.29 -4.79
N ILE A 53 -9.87 -10.05 -5.28
CA ILE A 53 -10.83 -8.99 -4.95
C ILE A 53 -11.38 -8.42 -6.26
N PRO A 54 -12.65 -8.65 -6.57
CA PRO A 54 -13.25 -8.09 -7.78
C PRO A 54 -13.35 -6.55 -7.68
N PRO A 55 -13.34 -5.82 -8.81
CA PRO A 55 -13.35 -4.35 -8.82
C PRO A 55 -14.49 -3.71 -8.01
N GLU A 56 -15.63 -4.37 -7.92
CA GLU A 56 -16.83 -3.92 -7.17
C GLU A 56 -16.60 -3.97 -5.64
N ARG A 57 -15.48 -4.57 -5.18
CA ARG A 57 -15.07 -4.61 -3.77
C ARG A 57 -13.77 -3.87 -3.51
N LEU A 58 -13.25 -3.15 -4.53
CA LEU A 58 -12.09 -2.27 -4.37
C LEU A 58 -12.57 -0.85 -3.99
N TRP A 59 -11.95 -0.30 -2.98
CA TRP A 59 -12.11 1.09 -2.54
C TRP A 59 -10.78 1.80 -2.70
N ILE A 60 -10.82 3.06 -3.13
CA ILE A 60 -9.62 3.86 -3.34
C ILE A 60 -9.75 5.16 -2.58
N LEU A 61 -8.77 5.44 -1.72
CA LEU A 61 -8.67 6.73 -1.05
C LEU A 61 -7.53 7.53 -1.66
N THR A 62 -7.87 8.73 -2.11
CA THR A 62 -6.95 9.61 -2.82
C THR A 62 -7.16 11.07 -2.43
N SER A 63 -6.34 11.97 -2.97
CA SER A 63 -6.54 13.41 -2.79
C SER A 63 -7.55 13.95 -3.81
N SER A 64 -8.18 15.09 -3.51
CA SER A 64 -9.06 15.80 -4.45
C SER A 64 -8.37 16.16 -5.77
N LEU A 65 -7.05 16.38 -5.75
CA LEU A 65 -6.27 16.70 -6.95
C LEU A 65 -6.11 15.52 -7.91
N LEU A 66 -6.11 14.28 -7.40
CA LEU A 66 -5.87 13.07 -8.19
C LEU A 66 -7.15 12.31 -8.49
N ASN A 67 -8.25 12.62 -7.80
CA ASN A 67 -9.50 11.86 -7.90
C ASN A 67 -9.98 11.71 -9.35
N GLY A 68 -10.08 12.81 -10.11
CA GLY A 68 -10.53 12.77 -11.50
C GLY A 68 -9.62 11.95 -12.41
N GLU A 69 -8.31 12.01 -12.20
CA GLU A 69 -7.34 11.20 -12.95
C GLU A 69 -7.50 9.71 -12.63
N ILE A 70 -7.65 9.36 -11.36
CA ILE A 70 -7.80 7.97 -10.92
C ILE A 70 -9.13 7.39 -11.42
N VAL A 71 -10.25 8.14 -11.36
CA VAL A 71 -11.54 7.71 -11.93
C VAL A 71 -11.39 7.40 -13.42
N ARG A 72 -10.67 8.26 -14.17
CA ARG A 72 -10.46 8.04 -15.61
C ARG A 72 -9.57 6.82 -15.90
N GLN A 73 -8.57 6.56 -15.06
CA GLN A 73 -7.65 5.42 -15.23
C GLN A 73 -8.26 4.08 -14.81
N LEU A 74 -9.28 4.08 -13.95
CA LEU A 74 -9.88 2.89 -13.36
C LEU A 74 -11.40 2.82 -13.64
N PRO A 75 -11.82 2.75 -14.93
CA PRO A 75 -13.24 2.70 -15.28
C PRO A 75 -13.95 1.43 -14.77
N GLU A 76 -13.17 0.36 -14.47
CA GLU A 76 -13.67 -0.90 -13.91
C GLU A 76 -14.06 -0.80 -12.43
N VAL A 77 -13.54 0.19 -11.69
CA VAL A 77 -13.87 0.42 -10.28
C VAL A 77 -15.06 1.40 -10.20
N PRO A 78 -16.14 1.09 -9.48
CA PRO A 78 -17.25 2.01 -9.33
C PRO A 78 -16.82 3.39 -8.82
N SER A 79 -17.12 4.46 -9.54
CA SER A 79 -16.64 5.82 -9.23
C SER A 79 -16.98 6.28 -7.80
N LYS A 80 -18.10 5.81 -7.25
CA LYS A 80 -18.50 6.06 -5.85
C LYS A 80 -17.56 5.45 -4.81
N GLN A 81 -16.72 4.48 -5.20
CA GLN A 81 -15.73 3.82 -4.34
C GLN A 81 -14.35 4.49 -4.46
N ILE A 82 -14.19 5.49 -5.33
CA ILE A 82 -12.99 6.30 -5.44
C ILE A 82 -13.23 7.61 -4.69
N LEU A 83 -12.78 7.65 -3.43
CA LEU A 83 -13.07 8.72 -2.50
C LEU A 83 -11.92 9.72 -2.41
N ALA A 84 -12.25 11.01 -2.55
CA ALA A 84 -11.32 12.08 -2.26
C ALA A 84 -11.31 12.37 -0.74
N GLU A 85 -10.15 12.24 -0.11
CA GLU A 85 -9.97 12.66 1.28
C GLU A 85 -10.15 14.18 1.40
N PRO A 86 -10.99 14.66 2.34
CA PRO A 86 -11.23 16.09 2.50
C PRO A 86 -10.00 16.87 2.99
N ALA A 87 -9.09 16.20 3.67
CA ALA A 87 -7.84 16.73 4.19
C ALA A 87 -6.77 15.63 4.23
N GLN A 88 -5.50 16.00 4.14
CA GLN A 88 -4.40 15.05 4.34
C GLN A 88 -4.18 14.81 5.83
N ARG A 89 -4.49 13.59 6.31
CA ARG A 89 -4.39 13.19 7.72
C ARG A 89 -3.60 11.90 7.93
N ASN A 90 -2.74 11.55 6.94
CA ASN A 90 -1.97 10.31 6.94
C ASN A 90 -2.87 9.05 6.90
N THR A 91 -2.31 7.86 7.11
CA THR A 91 -2.98 6.60 6.79
C THR A 91 -3.97 6.13 7.84
N ALA A 92 -3.82 6.45 9.13
CA ALA A 92 -4.74 5.95 10.16
C ALA A 92 -6.19 6.45 9.99
N PRO A 93 -6.47 7.77 9.81
CA PRO A 93 -7.81 8.24 9.54
C PRO A 93 -8.39 7.73 8.21
N ALA A 94 -7.55 7.64 7.16
CA ALA A 94 -7.96 7.13 5.86
C ALA A 94 -8.44 5.67 5.94
N ILE A 95 -7.65 4.82 6.58
CA ILE A 95 -7.98 3.40 6.77
C ILE A 95 -9.17 3.25 7.73
N GLY A 96 -9.24 4.06 8.78
CA GLY A 96 -10.38 4.09 9.70
C GLY A 96 -11.70 4.50 9.03
N LEU A 97 -11.67 5.47 8.11
CA LEU A 97 -12.81 5.85 7.29
C LEU A 97 -13.29 4.67 6.42
N ALA A 98 -12.36 3.99 5.74
CA ALA A 98 -12.71 2.83 4.95
C ALA A 98 -13.32 1.70 5.80
N ALA A 99 -12.77 1.44 6.99
CA ALA A 99 -13.32 0.44 7.90
C ALA A 99 -14.74 0.82 8.37
N HIS A 100 -15.00 2.10 8.68
CA HIS A 100 -16.35 2.57 9.01
C HIS A 100 -17.36 2.37 7.85
N ILE A 101 -16.94 2.70 6.63
CA ILE A 101 -17.79 2.50 5.44
C ILE A 101 -18.05 1.02 5.22
N LEU A 102 -17.02 0.20 5.21
CA LEU A 102 -17.13 -1.24 4.92
C LEU A 102 -17.98 -1.96 5.95
N GLU A 103 -17.79 -1.71 7.25
CA GLU A 103 -18.60 -2.34 8.30
C GLU A 103 -20.08 -1.92 8.20
N SER A 104 -20.37 -0.70 7.73
CA SER A 104 -21.76 -0.24 7.50
C SER A 104 -22.44 -0.96 6.33
N ILE A 105 -21.66 -1.50 5.38
CA ILE A 105 -22.14 -2.25 4.20
C ILE A 105 -22.19 -3.74 4.52
N ASP A 106 -21.17 -4.25 5.18
CA ASP A 106 -20.98 -5.66 5.52
C ASP A 106 -20.31 -5.77 6.90
N PRO A 107 -21.06 -6.16 7.94
CA PRO A 107 -20.52 -6.30 9.30
C PRO A 107 -19.37 -7.31 9.41
N ASP A 108 -19.30 -8.29 8.51
CA ASP A 108 -18.25 -9.30 8.45
C ASP A 108 -17.11 -8.95 7.49
N ALA A 109 -17.04 -7.69 7.01
CA ALA A 109 -16.04 -7.25 6.06
C ALA A 109 -14.62 -7.52 6.54
N VAL A 110 -13.84 -8.22 5.71
CA VAL A 110 -12.39 -8.39 5.86
C VAL A 110 -11.71 -7.50 4.85
N MET A 111 -10.91 -6.56 5.33
CA MET A 111 -10.27 -5.53 4.54
C MET A 111 -8.77 -5.80 4.38
N GLY A 112 -8.29 -5.81 3.13
CA GLY A 112 -6.87 -5.70 2.80
C GLY A 112 -6.55 -4.26 2.41
N VAL A 113 -5.46 -3.71 2.94
CA VAL A 113 -4.95 -2.37 2.63
C VAL A 113 -3.72 -2.51 1.76
N PHE A 114 -3.67 -1.77 0.66
CA PHE A 114 -2.63 -1.88 -0.37
C PHE A 114 -2.12 -0.50 -0.78
N PRO A 115 -0.79 -0.29 -0.85
CA PRO A 115 -0.23 0.87 -1.53
C PRO A 115 -0.54 0.84 -3.03
N SER A 116 -0.82 2.00 -3.60
CA SER A 116 -1.17 2.15 -5.03
C SER A 116 0.04 2.14 -5.97
N ASP A 117 1.25 2.19 -5.43
CA ASP A 117 2.46 2.60 -6.16
C ASP A 117 3.65 1.64 -6.00
N HIS A 118 3.39 0.43 -5.50
CA HIS A 118 4.38 -0.64 -5.41
C HIS A 118 4.36 -1.55 -6.64
N VAL A 119 5.54 -2.06 -6.99
CA VAL A 119 5.72 -3.06 -8.05
C VAL A 119 5.85 -4.46 -7.43
N ILE A 120 5.24 -5.44 -8.07
CA ILE A 120 5.33 -6.86 -7.73
C ILE A 120 5.60 -7.63 -9.02
N THR A 121 6.80 -8.20 -9.16
CA THR A 121 7.20 -8.89 -10.40
C THR A 121 6.77 -10.35 -10.47
N LYS A 122 6.42 -10.98 -9.33
CA LYS A 122 5.93 -12.37 -9.25
C LYS A 122 4.51 -12.41 -8.68
N PRO A 123 3.48 -11.96 -9.42
CA PRO A 123 2.13 -11.74 -8.89
C PRO A 123 1.45 -13.04 -8.41
N ALA A 124 1.69 -14.18 -9.06
CA ALA A 124 1.11 -15.45 -8.63
C ALA A 124 1.59 -15.85 -7.21
N ARG A 125 2.87 -15.65 -6.90
CA ARG A 125 3.43 -15.92 -5.57
C ARG A 125 2.86 -14.96 -4.52
N TYR A 126 2.84 -13.68 -4.85
CA TYR A 126 2.24 -12.63 -4.02
C TYR A 126 0.77 -12.94 -3.67
N LEU A 127 -0.06 -13.30 -4.64
CA LEU A 127 -1.48 -13.58 -4.41
C LEU A 127 -1.74 -14.79 -3.51
N ARG A 128 -0.80 -15.73 -3.41
CA ARG A 128 -0.90 -16.81 -2.41
C ARG A 128 -0.80 -16.24 -1.00
N PHE A 129 0.15 -15.35 -0.72
CA PHE A 129 0.24 -14.66 0.58
C PHE A 129 -1.00 -13.80 0.87
N VAL A 130 -1.49 -13.05 -0.12
CA VAL A 130 -2.71 -12.24 0.02
C VAL A 130 -3.91 -13.10 0.43
N ARG A 131 -4.11 -14.26 -0.19
CA ARG A 131 -5.21 -15.18 0.18
C ARG A 131 -5.05 -15.70 1.61
N GLN A 132 -3.86 -16.10 2.01
CA GLN A 132 -3.59 -16.55 3.37
C GLN A 132 -3.76 -15.44 4.40
N ALA A 133 -3.35 -14.21 4.06
CA ALA A 133 -3.52 -13.06 4.91
C ALA A 133 -5.01 -12.73 5.15
N PHE A 134 -5.85 -12.84 4.12
CA PHE A 134 -7.29 -12.68 4.27
C PHE A 134 -7.91 -13.78 5.14
N LEU A 135 -7.48 -15.03 4.98
CA LEU A 135 -7.96 -16.13 5.83
C LEU A 135 -7.62 -15.88 7.31
N ALA A 136 -6.38 -15.53 7.61
CA ALA A 136 -5.96 -15.23 8.97
C ALA A 136 -6.64 -13.97 9.54
N ALA A 137 -6.87 -12.95 8.72
CA ALA A 137 -7.61 -11.76 9.12
C ALA A 137 -9.08 -12.07 9.43
N ALA A 138 -9.71 -12.99 8.70
CA ALA A 138 -11.07 -13.45 8.97
C ALA A 138 -11.22 -14.13 10.35
N GLU A 139 -10.12 -14.64 10.93
CA GLU A 139 -10.06 -15.16 12.30
C GLU A 139 -9.90 -14.07 13.37
N GLY A 140 -9.90 -12.78 13.00
CA GLY A 140 -9.74 -11.67 13.93
C GLY A 140 -8.30 -11.22 14.17
N LYS A 141 -7.33 -11.73 13.40
CA LYS A 141 -5.93 -11.32 13.48
C LYS A 141 -5.70 -10.02 12.70
N MET A 142 -4.79 -9.16 13.17
CA MET A 142 -4.23 -8.06 12.39
C MET A 142 -2.95 -8.56 11.70
N VAL A 143 -2.97 -8.65 10.38
CA VAL A 143 -1.94 -9.35 9.61
C VAL A 143 -1.12 -8.38 8.77
N VAL A 144 0.21 -8.55 8.78
CA VAL A 144 1.17 -7.79 7.99
C VAL A 144 2.00 -8.72 7.09
N LEU A 145 2.52 -8.20 5.98
CA LEU A 145 3.46 -8.94 5.13
C LEU A 145 4.88 -8.41 5.35
N GLY A 146 5.78 -9.30 5.75
CA GLY A 146 7.19 -9.00 5.95
C GLY A 146 8.02 -9.43 4.75
N ILE A 147 8.78 -8.50 4.16
CA ILE A 147 9.69 -8.72 3.03
C ILE A 147 11.09 -8.97 3.58
N GLN A 148 11.78 -9.98 3.08
CA GLN A 148 13.15 -10.27 3.50
C GLN A 148 14.09 -9.10 3.12
N PRO A 149 14.79 -8.48 4.09
CA PRO A 149 15.68 -7.36 3.82
C PRO A 149 16.91 -7.81 3.03
N ARG A 150 17.33 -6.97 2.09
CA ARG A 150 18.57 -7.17 1.30
C ARG A 150 19.66 -6.18 1.67
N TRP A 151 19.29 -5.06 2.30
CA TRP A 151 20.19 -4.02 2.83
C TRP A 151 19.56 -3.34 4.05
N PRO A 152 20.32 -2.55 4.84
CA PRO A 152 19.76 -1.80 5.96
C PRO A 152 19.05 -0.54 5.48
N GLU A 153 17.74 -0.62 5.23
CA GLU A 153 16.93 0.50 4.77
C GLU A 153 16.28 1.26 5.94
N ALA A 154 16.67 2.50 6.16
CA ALA A 154 16.12 3.33 7.23
C ALA A 154 14.75 3.98 6.86
N GLY A 155 14.38 3.97 5.58
CA GLY A 155 13.10 4.50 5.09
C GLY A 155 11.91 3.57 5.29
N TYR A 156 12.14 2.30 5.69
CA TYR A 156 11.09 1.30 5.87
C TYR A 156 10.83 0.97 7.34
N GLY A 157 9.60 0.50 7.62
CA GLY A 157 9.29 -0.18 8.86
C GLY A 157 9.88 -1.60 8.90
N TYR A 158 10.11 -2.12 10.11
CA TYR A 158 10.62 -3.46 10.35
C TYR A 158 9.68 -4.27 11.22
N ILE A 159 9.54 -5.55 10.88
CA ILE A 159 8.73 -6.54 11.57
C ILE A 159 9.67 -7.59 12.16
N GLU A 160 9.68 -7.74 13.49
CA GLU A 160 10.44 -8.79 14.17
C GLU A 160 9.59 -10.05 14.31
N PHE A 161 10.02 -11.12 13.66
CA PHE A 161 9.47 -12.45 13.88
C PHE A 161 10.27 -13.21 14.95
N PRO A 162 9.71 -14.26 15.58
CA PRO A 162 10.48 -15.20 16.39
C PRO A 162 11.63 -15.78 15.59
N LYS A 163 12.76 -16.11 16.28
CA LYS A 163 13.87 -16.80 15.63
C LYS A 163 13.42 -18.17 15.10
N GLY A 164 13.98 -18.60 13.98
CA GLY A 164 13.68 -19.87 13.34
C GLY A 164 12.43 -19.86 12.44
N VAL A 165 11.77 -18.72 12.28
CA VAL A 165 10.65 -18.59 11.31
C VAL A 165 11.20 -18.77 9.89
N ARG A 166 10.61 -19.70 9.15
CA ARG A 166 11.00 -20.00 7.78
C ARG A 166 10.35 -19.02 6.80
N ALA A 167 11.17 -18.30 6.04
CA ALA A 167 10.69 -17.43 4.96
C ALA A 167 9.94 -18.25 3.89
N GLY A 168 8.85 -17.70 3.39
CA GLY A 168 8.04 -18.34 2.34
C GLY A 168 7.02 -19.36 2.85
N ALA A 169 6.97 -19.65 4.13
CA ALA A 169 5.92 -20.46 4.73
C ALA A 169 4.58 -19.71 4.70
N PHE A 170 3.49 -20.46 4.41
CA PHE A 170 2.12 -19.91 4.42
C PHE A 170 1.45 -20.05 5.79
N GLU A 171 2.22 -19.92 6.85
CA GLU A 171 1.78 -19.95 8.22
C GLU A 171 1.89 -18.56 8.84
N THR A 172 0.83 -18.14 9.53
CA THR A 172 0.85 -16.86 10.25
C THR A 172 1.61 -17.01 11.55
N VAL A 173 2.52 -16.09 11.79
CA VAL A 173 3.34 -16.05 12.99
C VAL A 173 3.03 -14.79 13.79
N LYS A 174 2.96 -14.89 15.11
CA LYS A 174 2.80 -13.73 16.00
C LYS A 174 4.04 -12.84 15.90
N VAL A 175 3.82 -11.56 15.56
CA VAL A 175 4.89 -10.56 15.46
C VAL A 175 5.34 -10.15 16.86
N ARG A 176 6.65 -10.14 17.10
CA ARG A 176 7.25 -9.71 18.37
C ARG A 176 7.29 -8.20 18.51
N ARG A 177 7.74 -7.55 17.44
CA ARG A 177 7.89 -6.08 17.40
C ARG A 177 7.57 -5.56 16.00
N PHE A 178 6.99 -4.39 15.96
CA PHE A 178 6.90 -3.54 14.78
C PHE A 178 7.61 -2.25 15.09
N HIS A 179 8.51 -1.78 14.21
CA HIS A 179 9.27 -0.56 14.40
C HIS A 179 9.34 0.22 13.09
N GLU A 180 8.66 1.34 13.04
CA GLU A 180 8.60 2.19 11.84
C GLU A 180 9.85 3.08 11.74
N LYS A 181 10.53 3.02 10.61
CA LYS A 181 11.66 3.88 10.22
C LYS A 181 12.75 4.02 11.30
N PRO A 182 13.47 2.93 11.65
CA PRO A 182 14.59 3.00 12.58
C PRO A 182 15.73 3.82 11.99
N ASP A 183 16.66 4.25 12.84
CA ASP A 183 17.93 4.80 12.36
C ASP A 183 18.77 3.73 11.63
N LEU A 184 19.75 4.18 10.84
CA LEU A 184 20.58 3.29 10.03
C LEU A 184 21.38 2.27 10.88
N LYS A 185 21.83 2.65 12.08
CA LYS A 185 22.54 1.77 13.01
C LYS A 185 21.62 0.64 13.48
N THR A 186 20.38 0.97 13.81
CA THR A 186 19.35 0.00 14.21
C THR A 186 18.94 -0.89 13.03
N ALA A 187 18.73 -0.34 11.83
CA ALA A 187 18.44 -1.10 10.61
C ALA A 187 19.56 -2.10 10.27
N THR A 188 20.84 -1.69 10.42
CA THR A 188 22.01 -2.57 10.24
C THR A 188 22.01 -3.74 11.24
N ARG A 189 21.66 -3.45 12.51
CA ARG A 189 21.53 -4.49 13.55
C ARG A 189 20.40 -5.46 13.23
N TYR A 190 19.26 -4.97 12.73
CA TYR A 190 18.11 -5.80 12.32
C TYR A 190 18.45 -6.73 11.16
N LEU A 191 19.14 -6.21 10.15
CA LEU A 191 19.62 -7.02 9.02
C LEU A 191 20.53 -8.18 9.50
N LYS A 192 21.48 -7.89 10.39
CA LYS A 192 22.40 -8.89 10.96
C LYS A 192 21.69 -9.93 11.84
N ALA A 193 20.61 -9.55 12.51
CA ALA A 193 19.83 -10.46 13.36
C ALA A 193 19.06 -11.53 12.57
N GLY A 194 18.73 -11.28 11.29
CA GLY A 194 18.15 -12.24 10.36
C GLY A 194 16.66 -12.57 10.57
N ASN A 195 16.05 -12.09 11.66
CA ASN A 195 14.63 -12.32 11.98
C ASN A 195 13.77 -11.04 11.87
N PHE A 196 14.32 -9.97 11.32
CA PHE A 196 13.61 -8.74 11.00
C PHE A 196 13.34 -8.66 9.50
N TYR A 197 12.12 -8.29 9.15
CA TYR A 197 11.63 -8.18 7.78
C TYR A 197 11.13 -6.75 7.54
N TRP A 198 11.26 -6.23 6.32
CA TRP A 198 10.67 -4.95 5.97
C TRP A 198 9.15 -5.02 5.97
N ASN A 199 8.49 -4.00 6.49
CA ASN A 199 7.05 -3.83 6.34
C ASN A 199 6.71 -3.53 4.88
N ALA A 200 5.91 -4.39 4.25
CA ALA A 200 5.44 -4.17 2.87
C ALA A 200 4.41 -3.04 2.75
N GLY A 201 3.95 -2.47 3.86
CA GLY A 201 2.84 -1.50 3.87
C GLY A 201 1.50 -2.11 3.46
N MET A 202 1.36 -3.41 3.57
CA MET A 202 0.15 -4.16 3.25
C MET A 202 -0.41 -4.80 4.52
N PHE A 203 -1.69 -4.52 4.80
CA PHE A 203 -2.33 -4.89 6.06
C PHE A 203 -3.65 -5.59 5.81
N PHE A 204 -4.01 -6.54 6.68
CA PHE A 204 -5.27 -7.29 6.57
C PHE A 204 -5.89 -7.45 7.94
N TRP A 205 -7.19 -7.18 8.06
CA TRP A 205 -7.98 -7.29 9.29
C TRP A 205 -9.47 -7.28 9.01
N LYS A 206 -10.28 -7.68 9.96
CA LYS A 206 -11.71 -7.34 9.94
C LYS A 206 -11.88 -5.83 10.17
N ALA A 207 -12.84 -5.22 9.50
CA ALA A 207 -13.16 -3.81 9.71
C ALA A 207 -13.50 -3.51 11.18
N SER A 208 -14.24 -4.41 11.85
CA SER A 208 -14.57 -4.33 13.27
C SER A 208 -13.33 -4.35 14.16
N VAL A 209 -12.38 -5.26 13.92
CA VAL A 209 -11.12 -5.38 14.70
C VAL A 209 -10.29 -4.11 14.60
N LEU A 210 -10.19 -3.53 13.40
CA LEU A 210 -9.50 -2.25 13.24
C LEU A 210 -10.21 -1.11 13.99
N ARG A 211 -11.54 -1.05 13.93
CA ARG A 211 -12.29 -0.02 14.65
C ARG A 211 -12.13 -0.10 16.17
N GLU A 212 -12.06 -1.32 16.72
CA GLU A 212 -11.75 -1.54 18.12
C GLU A 212 -10.35 -1.03 18.48
N ALA A 213 -9.33 -1.38 17.67
CA ALA A 213 -7.98 -0.89 17.85
C ALA A 213 -7.89 0.65 17.75
N LEU A 214 -8.65 1.28 16.85
CA LEU A 214 -8.72 2.73 16.77
C LEU A 214 -9.39 3.36 18.00
N ARG A 215 -10.42 2.73 18.60
CA ARG A 215 -11.01 3.20 19.86
C ARG A 215 -9.98 3.16 21.01
N GLU A 216 -9.15 2.13 21.04
CA GLU A 216 -8.13 1.96 22.08
C GLU A 216 -6.95 2.95 21.90
N PHE A 217 -6.39 3.03 20.70
CA PHE A 217 -5.11 3.71 20.45
C PHE A 217 -5.25 5.11 19.84
N LEU A 218 -6.43 5.46 19.27
CA LEU A 218 -6.69 6.72 18.59
C LEU A 218 -8.14 7.21 18.85
N PRO A 219 -8.55 7.33 20.14
CA PRO A 219 -9.94 7.49 20.54
C PRO A 219 -10.60 8.75 19.95
N LYS A 220 -9.88 9.86 19.80
CA LYS A 220 -10.41 11.10 19.20
C LYS A 220 -10.82 10.84 17.73
N THR A 221 -9.93 10.28 16.91
CA THR A 221 -10.24 9.94 15.51
C THR A 221 -11.35 8.90 15.43
N ALA A 222 -11.34 7.87 16.30
CA ALA A 222 -12.38 6.85 16.35
C ALA A 222 -13.77 7.44 16.61
N THR A 223 -13.88 8.38 17.58
CA THR A 223 -15.13 9.09 17.89
C THR A 223 -15.62 9.92 16.71
N LEU A 224 -14.72 10.67 16.06
CA LEU A 224 -15.06 11.49 14.89
C LEU A 224 -15.59 10.63 13.74
N LEU A 225 -14.92 9.50 13.42
CA LEU A 225 -15.36 8.59 12.37
C LEU A 225 -16.66 7.86 12.73
N ALA A 226 -16.86 7.50 14.00
CA ALA A 226 -18.09 6.86 14.46
C ALA A 226 -19.33 7.80 14.37
N SER A 227 -19.12 9.12 14.39
CA SER A 227 -20.20 10.11 14.22
C SER A 227 -20.70 10.25 12.79
N LEU A 228 -20.02 9.64 11.81
CA LEU A 228 -20.42 9.69 10.41
C LEU A 228 -21.69 8.84 10.19
N PRO A 229 -22.64 9.32 9.39
CA PRO A 229 -23.78 8.52 8.99
C PRO A 229 -23.35 7.41 8.01
N LYS A 230 -24.25 6.51 7.66
CA LYS A 230 -24.01 5.50 6.62
C LYS A 230 -23.53 6.16 5.32
N PHE A 231 -22.60 5.54 4.63
CA PHE A 231 -21.97 6.07 3.42
C PHE A 231 -22.96 6.57 2.35
N SER A 232 -24.07 5.86 2.14
CA SER A 232 -25.11 6.22 1.17
C SER A 232 -26.07 7.33 1.65
N SER A 233 -25.92 7.81 2.89
CA SER A 233 -26.87 8.75 3.49
C SER A 233 -26.66 10.17 2.99
N ARG A 234 -27.76 10.92 2.88
CA ARG A 234 -27.73 12.37 2.62
C ARG A 234 -26.92 13.06 3.74
N GLY A 235 -25.97 13.91 3.36
CA GLY A 235 -25.13 14.64 4.31
C GLY A 235 -23.82 13.91 4.72
N PHE A 236 -23.57 12.68 4.27
CA PHE A 236 -22.32 11.98 4.55
C PHE A 236 -21.09 12.81 4.19
N THR A 237 -21.03 13.35 2.95
CA THR A 237 -19.89 14.15 2.47
C THR A 237 -19.67 15.41 3.30
N ALA A 238 -20.71 16.11 3.70
CA ALA A 238 -20.59 17.32 4.54
C ALA A 238 -20.07 16.99 5.94
N LYS A 239 -20.62 15.94 6.58
CA LYS A 239 -20.15 15.47 7.89
C LYS A 239 -18.73 14.92 7.82
N LEU A 240 -18.38 14.17 6.76
CA LEU A 240 -17.03 13.69 6.54
C LEU A 240 -16.04 14.86 6.47
N LYS A 241 -16.33 15.89 5.69
CA LYS A 241 -15.46 17.07 5.57
C LYS A 241 -15.22 17.74 6.94
N ALA A 242 -16.26 17.90 7.73
CA ALA A 242 -16.16 18.48 9.06
C ALA A 242 -15.34 17.60 10.03
N ALA A 243 -15.67 16.30 10.12
CA ALA A 243 -15.03 15.37 11.04
C ALA A 243 -13.57 15.10 10.67
N PHE A 244 -13.28 14.85 9.39
CA PHE A 244 -11.96 14.42 8.93
C PHE A 244 -10.88 15.51 9.12
N ALA A 245 -11.24 16.77 9.04
CA ALA A 245 -10.34 17.89 9.29
C ALA A 245 -9.79 17.92 10.74
N HIS A 246 -10.49 17.30 11.68
CA HIS A 246 -10.12 17.24 13.09
C HIS A 246 -9.49 15.93 13.53
N CYS A 247 -9.41 14.92 12.63
CA CYS A 247 -8.70 13.68 12.87
C CYS A 247 -7.21 13.93 13.10
N GLU A 248 -6.58 13.07 13.88
CA GLU A 248 -5.15 13.14 14.14
C GLU A 248 -4.36 12.83 12.85
N ASN A 249 -3.25 13.54 12.66
CA ASN A 249 -2.39 13.34 11.48
C ASN A 249 -1.29 12.31 11.80
N ILE A 250 -1.62 11.04 11.71
CA ILE A 250 -0.73 9.94 12.09
C ILE A 250 -0.91 8.73 11.16
N SER A 251 0.18 7.98 10.90
CA SER A 251 0.08 6.74 10.15
C SER A 251 -0.49 5.60 11.01
N ILE A 252 -1.06 4.60 10.36
CA ILE A 252 -1.58 3.39 11.01
C ILE A 252 -0.46 2.60 11.70
N ASP A 253 0.75 2.71 11.16
CA ASP A 253 1.95 2.07 11.69
C ASP A 253 2.23 2.55 13.11
N TYR A 254 2.36 3.85 13.30
CA TYR A 254 2.57 4.46 14.62
C TYR A 254 1.32 4.43 15.52
N ALA A 255 0.14 4.63 14.93
CA ALA A 255 -1.08 4.72 15.72
C ALA A 255 -1.47 3.39 16.35
N VAL A 256 -1.34 2.29 15.60
CA VAL A 256 -1.88 0.97 15.94
C VAL A 256 -0.81 -0.12 15.93
N LEU A 257 -0.07 -0.30 14.81
CA LEU A 257 0.77 -1.48 14.62
C LEU A 257 1.96 -1.56 15.57
N GLU A 258 2.54 -0.44 15.97
CA GLU A 258 3.59 -0.45 17.02
C GLU A 258 3.04 -0.87 18.37
N LYS A 259 1.78 -0.52 18.70
CA LYS A 259 1.18 -0.64 20.03
C LYS A 259 0.41 -1.95 20.24
N THR A 260 -0.38 -2.37 19.24
CA THR A 260 -1.26 -3.53 19.40
C THR A 260 -0.49 -4.84 19.69
N HIS A 261 -1.05 -5.67 20.54
CA HIS A 261 -0.59 -7.05 20.79
C HIS A 261 -1.21 -8.06 19.82
N ASN A 262 -2.27 -7.70 19.08
CA ASN A 262 -2.94 -8.54 18.10
C ASN A 262 -2.29 -8.40 16.71
N LYS A 263 -0.96 -8.50 16.62
CA LYS A 263 -0.24 -8.42 15.34
C LYS A 263 0.38 -9.75 14.98
N PHE A 264 0.05 -10.19 13.78
CA PHE A 264 0.54 -11.42 13.15
C PHE A 264 1.11 -11.08 11.77
N GLY A 265 1.88 -11.97 11.18
CA GLY A 265 2.43 -11.73 9.86
C GLY A 265 2.91 -12.97 9.16
N PHE A 266 3.27 -12.78 7.91
CA PHE A 266 3.99 -13.76 7.10
C PHE A 266 5.40 -13.25 6.85
N ALA A 267 6.41 -14.06 7.19
CA ALA A 267 7.76 -13.89 6.70
C ALA A 267 7.79 -14.37 5.25
N THR A 268 7.59 -13.45 4.31
CA THR A 268 7.47 -13.84 2.90
C THR A 268 8.82 -14.14 2.28
N ASP A 269 8.83 -14.98 1.26
CA ASP A 269 9.95 -15.08 0.34
C ASP A 269 9.87 -13.98 -0.74
N ASP A 270 10.81 -14.00 -1.68
CA ASP A 270 10.89 -13.02 -2.74
C ASP A 270 9.76 -13.19 -3.77
N PHE A 271 8.75 -12.35 -3.69
CA PHE A 271 7.74 -12.19 -4.74
C PHE A 271 7.99 -10.96 -5.64
N GLY A 272 9.22 -10.43 -5.62
CA GLY A 272 9.63 -9.29 -6.46
C GLY A 272 9.01 -7.97 -6.05
N TRP A 273 8.93 -7.71 -4.73
CA TRP A 273 8.43 -6.46 -4.20
C TRP A 273 9.45 -5.33 -4.32
N ASN A 274 8.98 -4.16 -4.74
CA ASN A 274 9.72 -2.92 -4.76
C ASN A 274 8.76 -1.76 -4.53
N ASP A 275 9.10 -0.84 -3.61
CA ASP A 275 8.30 0.36 -3.34
C ASP A 275 8.48 1.45 -4.40
N VAL A 276 9.41 1.26 -5.35
CA VAL A 276 9.77 2.24 -6.39
C VAL A 276 10.03 3.62 -5.77
N GLY A 277 10.98 3.66 -4.84
CA GLY A 277 11.25 4.86 -4.02
C GLY A 277 12.10 5.93 -4.71
N SER A 278 12.81 5.58 -5.80
CA SER A 278 13.76 6.45 -6.49
C SER A 278 13.87 6.11 -7.99
N TRP A 279 14.54 6.96 -8.76
CA TRP A 279 14.88 6.67 -10.16
C TRP A 279 15.80 5.45 -10.28
N ASN A 280 16.71 5.22 -9.34
CA ASN A 280 17.53 4.01 -9.32
C ASN A 280 16.68 2.75 -9.21
N ALA A 281 15.63 2.76 -8.38
CA ALA A 281 14.71 1.62 -8.28
C ALA A 281 13.96 1.37 -9.60
N VAL A 282 13.59 2.43 -10.35
CA VAL A 282 13.02 2.29 -11.70
C VAL A 282 14.03 1.67 -12.66
N TYR A 283 15.28 2.15 -12.65
CA TYR A 283 16.35 1.63 -13.47
C TYR A 283 16.63 0.12 -13.19
N GLU A 284 16.63 -0.29 -11.93
CA GLU A 284 16.82 -1.69 -11.54
C GLU A 284 15.70 -2.63 -12.02
N LEU A 285 14.47 -2.11 -12.14
CA LEU A 285 13.29 -2.88 -12.52
C LEU A 285 13.11 -3.05 -14.03
N LEU A 286 13.77 -2.21 -14.84
CA LEU A 286 13.61 -2.22 -16.29
C LEU A 286 14.68 -3.09 -16.97
N PRO A 287 14.37 -3.71 -18.12
CA PRO A 287 15.35 -4.41 -18.92
C PRO A 287 16.39 -3.44 -19.48
N ARG A 288 17.64 -3.86 -19.48
CA ARG A 288 18.81 -3.08 -19.94
C ARG A 288 19.41 -3.72 -21.19
N ASP A 289 19.97 -2.90 -22.08
CA ASP A 289 20.77 -3.38 -23.19
C ASP A 289 22.16 -3.91 -22.74
N ALA A 290 23.00 -4.34 -23.68
CA ALA A 290 24.32 -4.88 -23.41
C ALA A 290 25.28 -3.88 -22.70
N ASN A 291 25.04 -2.56 -22.88
CA ASN A 291 25.78 -1.47 -22.26
C ASN A 291 25.07 -0.93 -20.99
N ALA A 292 24.13 -1.70 -20.43
CA ALA A 292 23.35 -1.31 -19.27
C ALA A 292 22.51 -0.03 -19.46
N ASN A 293 22.14 0.34 -20.69
CA ASN A 293 21.25 1.46 -20.96
C ASN A 293 19.79 1.05 -21.04
N ILE A 294 18.92 2.00 -20.75
CA ILE A 294 17.46 1.89 -20.89
C ILE A 294 16.97 3.08 -21.72
N PHE A 295 16.31 2.80 -22.84
CA PHE A 295 15.78 3.83 -23.72
C PHE A 295 14.26 3.75 -23.86
N ARG A 296 13.59 4.87 -23.59
CA ARG A 296 12.18 5.13 -23.88
C ARG A 296 12.11 6.31 -24.82
N GLY A 297 12.12 6.03 -26.13
CA GLY A 297 12.25 7.01 -27.20
C GLY A 297 13.45 6.71 -28.11
N HIS A 298 13.80 7.67 -28.97
CA HIS A 298 14.91 7.53 -29.90
C HIS A 298 16.21 8.06 -29.29
N ALA A 299 17.24 7.22 -29.25
CA ALA A 299 18.57 7.61 -28.76
C ALA A 299 19.65 7.24 -29.78
N LEU A 300 20.63 8.13 -29.96
CA LEU A 300 21.91 7.88 -30.59
C LEU A 300 22.94 7.75 -29.47
N VAL A 301 23.66 6.63 -29.43
CA VAL A 301 24.59 6.33 -28.34
C VAL A 301 25.98 6.12 -28.91
N HIS A 302 26.97 6.86 -28.39
CA HIS A 302 28.39 6.68 -28.68
C HIS A 302 29.15 6.62 -27.38
N ASP A 303 29.91 5.54 -27.14
CA ASP A 303 30.75 5.30 -25.95
C ASP A 303 30.08 5.59 -24.60
N SER A 304 28.79 5.29 -24.48
CA SER A 304 27.98 5.65 -23.31
C SER A 304 27.27 4.44 -22.71
N SER A 305 27.26 4.30 -21.38
CA SER A 305 26.70 3.15 -20.66
C SER A 305 25.99 3.58 -19.37
N GLY A 306 25.10 2.72 -18.88
CA GLY A 306 24.42 2.91 -17.60
C GLY A 306 23.38 4.04 -17.59
N ASN A 307 22.83 4.41 -18.75
CA ASN A 307 21.92 5.54 -18.90
C ASN A 307 20.45 5.10 -18.79
N TYR A 308 19.62 5.98 -18.23
CA TYR A 308 18.17 5.92 -18.35
C TYR A 308 17.66 7.15 -19.12
N VAL A 309 17.17 6.92 -20.32
CA VAL A 309 16.61 7.96 -21.21
C VAL A 309 15.11 7.75 -21.34
N ASP A 310 14.34 8.76 -20.96
CA ASP A 310 12.89 8.82 -21.11
C ASP A 310 12.50 10.10 -21.86
N ALA A 311 12.47 10.00 -23.19
CA ALA A 311 12.32 11.14 -24.10
C ALA A 311 11.35 10.81 -25.23
N GLU A 312 10.08 10.58 -24.89
CA GLU A 312 9.02 10.31 -25.88
C GLU A 312 8.94 11.46 -26.91
N GLY A 313 9.01 11.11 -28.19
CA GLY A 313 8.90 12.05 -29.32
C GLY A 313 10.10 12.95 -29.54
N LYS A 314 11.24 12.69 -28.89
CA LYS A 314 12.49 13.44 -29.10
C LYS A 314 13.66 12.49 -29.35
N LEU A 315 14.63 12.96 -30.14
CA LEU A 315 15.92 12.30 -30.30
C LEU A 315 16.89 12.80 -29.20
N VAL A 316 17.54 11.88 -28.52
CA VAL A 316 18.60 12.16 -27.54
C VAL A 316 19.90 11.59 -28.05
N ALA A 317 20.96 12.39 -28.07
CA ALA A 317 22.33 11.94 -28.32
C ALA A 317 23.10 11.87 -27.01
N LEU A 318 23.83 10.76 -26.80
CA LEU A 318 24.64 10.46 -25.61
C LEU A 318 26.05 10.12 -26.03
#